data_81afc20b031791256070246187d3853c
#
_entry.id   81afc20b031791256070246187d3853c
#
_cell.length_a   1.000
_cell.length_b   1.000
_cell.length_c   1.000
_cell.angle_alpha   90.00
_cell.angle_beta   90.00
_cell.angle_gamma   90.00
#
_symmetry.space_group_name_H-M   'P 1'
#
loop_
_entity.id
_entity.type
_entity.pdbx_description
1 polymer ?
#
loop_
_entity_poly.entity_id
_entity_poly.type
_entity_poly.pdbx_seq_one_letter_code
_entity_poly.pdbx_strand_id
1 'polypeptide(L)'
;MSPSRRDRRHPMARRGLALGLVAGLLLAGCGGPAPQPVEAVPDQVGSIDLPGPLRVHYNLLPTLALGEAVAREYGVERRADTALLVIALRQPDADGQEVTASGQVHAEAVDLSGRRQAVALRPVATGGYIDHVGTVNTAARDSLRVEVAVTTDAGRQAFDFQRNF
;
A
#
# COMPACT_ATOMS: atom_id res chain seq x y z
N MET A 1 -3.52 -99.12 4.10
CA MET A 1 -3.41 -99.21 5.55
C MET A 1 -3.06 -97.82 6.09
N SER A 2 -3.99 -97.23 6.85
CA SER A 2 -3.86 -96.01 7.63
C SER A 2 -2.76 -96.07 8.69
N PRO A 3 -2.38 -94.98 9.36
CA PRO A 3 -3.20 -93.93 9.92
C PRO A 3 -2.66 -92.51 9.91
N SER A 4 -3.59 -91.57 9.90
CA SER A 4 -3.80 -90.35 10.59
C SER A 4 -2.76 -89.85 11.59
N ARG A 5 -2.26 -88.63 11.43
CA ARG A 5 -1.84 -87.72 12.57
C ARG A 5 -2.47 -86.39 12.47
N ARG A 6 -3.22 -86.03 13.54
CA ARG A 6 -3.85 -84.78 13.80
C ARG A 6 -2.81 -83.68 14.04
N ASP A 7 -2.96 -82.58 13.33
CA ASP A 7 -2.17 -81.36 13.58
C ASP A 7 -2.99 -80.44 14.52
N ARG A 8 -2.42 -80.16 15.66
CA ARG A 8 -3.00 -79.24 16.66
C ARG A 8 -2.52 -77.82 16.32
N ARG A 9 -3.43 -77.04 15.78
CA ARG A 9 -3.19 -75.62 15.57
C ARG A 9 -3.40 -74.86 16.89
N HIS A 10 -2.36 -74.25 17.41
CA HIS A 10 -2.44 -73.32 18.53
C HIS A 10 -2.85 -71.94 18.03
N PRO A 11 -3.83 -71.27 18.65
CA PRO A 11 -4.17 -69.90 18.35
C PRO A 11 -3.44 -68.96 19.30
N MET A 12 -2.28 -68.43 18.90
CA MET A 12 -1.65 -67.34 19.58
C MET A 12 -0.95 -66.44 18.57
N ALA A 13 -1.64 -65.38 18.09
CA ALA A 13 -1.02 -64.16 17.56
C ALA A 13 -2.11 -63.16 17.08
N ARG A 14 -2.93 -62.68 17.98
CA ARG A 14 -3.89 -61.58 17.62
C ARG A 14 -3.94 -60.43 18.64
N ARG A 15 -2.97 -60.28 19.53
CA ARG A 15 -2.97 -59.22 20.57
C ARG A 15 -1.87 -58.18 20.42
N GLY A 16 -0.98 -58.31 19.42
CA GLY A 16 0.15 -57.35 19.24
C GLY A 16 -0.11 -56.23 18.25
N LEU A 17 -1.15 -56.26 17.40
CA LEU A 17 -1.34 -55.33 16.30
C LEU A 17 -2.23 -54.11 16.64
N ALA A 18 -2.93 -54.13 17.78
CA ALA A 18 -3.82 -53.03 18.18
C ALA A 18 -3.15 -51.91 18.96
N LEU A 19 -1.96 -52.12 19.52
CA LEU A 19 -1.26 -51.13 20.34
C LEU A 19 -0.35 -50.18 19.53
N GLY A 20 0.04 -50.58 18.30
CA GLY A 20 0.89 -49.75 17.42
C GLY A 20 0.15 -48.67 16.65
N LEU A 21 -1.18 -48.80 16.49
CA LEU A 21 -1.99 -47.85 15.67
C LEU A 21 -2.42 -46.61 16.45
N VAL A 22 -2.42 -46.63 17.78
CA VAL A 22 -2.85 -45.50 18.62
C VAL A 22 -1.72 -44.48 18.86
N ALA A 23 -0.46 -44.92 18.79
CA ALA A 23 0.70 -44.05 19.00
C ALA A 23 1.05 -43.18 17.78
N GLY A 24 0.55 -43.49 16.59
CA GLY A 24 0.80 -42.74 15.34
C GLY A 24 -0.08 -41.53 15.07
N LEU A 25 -1.21 -41.37 15.80
CA LEU A 25 -2.18 -40.32 15.54
C LEU A 25 -1.96 -39.00 16.31
N LEU A 26 -0.95 -38.92 17.16
CA LEU A 26 -0.73 -37.74 18.02
C LEU A 26 0.31 -36.75 17.50
N LEU A 27 0.89 -36.96 16.30
CA LEU A 27 1.88 -36.03 15.72
C LEU A 27 1.36 -35.23 14.49
N ALA A 28 0.07 -35.26 14.20
CA ALA A 28 -0.52 -34.53 13.08
C ALA A 28 -1.23 -33.24 13.51
N GLY A 29 -0.60 -32.42 14.34
CA GLY A 29 -1.27 -31.26 14.87
C GLY A 29 -0.39 -30.08 15.16
N CYS A 30 0.35 -29.53 14.19
CA CYS A 30 0.85 -28.14 14.23
C CYS A 30 1.22 -27.67 12.82
N GLY A 31 0.29 -27.78 11.87
CA GLY A 31 0.33 -27.01 10.65
C GLY A 31 -0.60 -25.81 10.83
N GLY A 32 -0.16 -24.77 11.51
CA GLY A 32 -0.85 -23.48 11.44
C GLY A 32 -0.88 -23.00 9.98
N PRO A 33 -1.93 -22.28 9.55
CA PRO A 33 -1.95 -21.72 8.21
C PRO A 33 -0.66 -20.92 8.00
N ALA A 34 0.02 -21.15 6.88
CA ALA A 34 1.18 -20.38 6.50
C ALA A 34 0.82 -18.90 6.55
N PRO A 35 1.69 -18.01 7.11
CA PRO A 35 1.41 -16.59 7.10
C PRO A 35 1.17 -16.17 5.65
N GLN A 36 -0.04 -15.69 5.37
CA GLN A 36 -0.35 -15.14 4.06
C GLN A 36 0.54 -13.92 3.87
N PRO A 37 1.18 -13.77 2.70
CA PRO A 37 1.88 -12.53 2.38
C PRO A 37 0.90 -11.38 2.61
N VAL A 38 1.28 -10.41 3.42
CA VAL A 38 0.52 -9.16 3.51
C VAL A 38 0.59 -8.56 2.13
N GLU A 39 -0.52 -8.60 1.41
CA GLU A 39 -0.65 -7.92 0.13
C GLU A 39 -0.41 -6.45 0.43
N ALA A 40 0.70 -5.92 -0.06
CA ALA A 40 0.99 -4.50 0.08
C ALA A 40 -0.17 -3.76 -0.59
N VAL A 41 -0.98 -3.07 0.21
CA VAL A 41 -2.03 -2.20 -0.31
C VAL A 41 -1.33 -1.23 -1.28
N PRO A 42 -1.69 -1.23 -2.58
CA PRO A 42 -1.08 -0.32 -3.53
C PRO A 42 -1.17 1.10 -2.97
N ASP A 43 -0.12 1.89 -3.11
CA ASP A 43 -0.13 3.31 -2.75
C ASP A 43 -1.32 3.97 -3.45
N GLN A 44 -2.42 4.15 -2.72
CA GLN A 44 -3.66 4.63 -3.32
C GLN A 44 -3.46 6.10 -3.68
N VAL A 45 -3.44 6.37 -4.97
CA VAL A 45 -3.63 7.73 -5.47
C VAL A 45 -5.03 8.15 -5.03
N GLY A 46 -5.09 9.13 -4.13
CA GLY A 46 -6.36 9.72 -3.71
C GLY A 46 -6.88 10.67 -4.76
N SER A 47 -8.19 10.83 -4.81
CA SER A 47 -8.83 11.88 -5.60
C SER A 47 -9.99 12.50 -4.83
N ILE A 48 -10.21 13.78 -5.08
CA ILE A 48 -11.34 14.53 -4.52
C ILE A 48 -11.91 15.46 -5.59
N ASP A 49 -13.22 15.49 -5.69
CA ASP A 49 -13.92 16.47 -6.53
C ASP A 49 -14.15 17.75 -5.69
N LEU A 50 -13.66 18.86 -6.18
CA LEU A 50 -13.88 20.17 -5.59
C LEU A 50 -15.04 20.87 -6.31
N PRO A 51 -15.65 21.90 -5.70
CA PRO A 51 -16.71 22.68 -6.35
C PRO A 51 -16.34 23.15 -7.77
N GLY A 52 -17.27 23.00 -8.72
CA GLY A 52 -17.02 23.19 -10.13
C GLY A 52 -16.56 21.90 -10.83
N PRO A 53 -15.90 21.99 -11.98
CA PRO A 53 -15.43 20.82 -12.72
C PRO A 53 -14.05 20.28 -12.23
N LEU A 54 -13.53 20.83 -11.12
CA LEU A 54 -12.17 20.56 -10.67
C LEU A 54 -12.10 19.24 -9.90
N ARG A 55 -11.27 18.31 -10.38
CA ARG A 55 -10.83 17.12 -9.68
C ARG A 55 -9.38 17.27 -9.29
N VAL A 56 -9.04 16.90 -8.06
CA VAL A 56 -7.66 16.89 -7.58
C VAL A 56 -7.25 15.46 -7.29
N HIS A 57 -6.22 14.99 -7.99
CA HIS A 57 -5.53 13.75 -7.62
C HIS A 57 -4.35 14.11 -6.73
N TYR A 58 -4.14 13.30 -5.71
CA TYR A 58 -3.04 13.52 -4.77
C TYR A 58 -2.39 12.22 -4.33
N ASN A 59 -1.11 12.28 -4.06
CA ASN A 59 -0.36 11.16 -3.49
C ASN A 59 0.80 11.67 -2.65
N LEU A 60 1.12 10.93 -1.58
CA LEU A 60 2.31 11.14 -0.77
C LEU A 60 3.00 9.79 -0.58
N LEU A 61 4.17 9.60 -1.18
CA LEU A 61 4.87 8.32 -1.19
C LEU A 61 6.34 8.46 -0.83
N PRO A 62 6.92 7.47 -0.11
CA PRO A 62 8.35 7.48 0.20
C PRO A 62 9.18 7.62 -1.07
N THR A 63 10.18 8.52 -1.09
CA THR A 63 11.00 8.69 -2.31
C THR A 63 11.80 7.44 -2.67
N LEU A 64 12.07 6.54 -1.71
CA LEU A 64 12.69 5.22 -1.99
C LEU A 64 11.77 4.28 -2.76
N ALA A 65 10.44 4.45 -2.68
CA ALA A 65 9.48 3.65 -3.45
C ALA A 65 9.45 4.04 -4.94
N LEU A 66 9.99 5.20 -5.30
CA LEU A 66 10.10 5.62 -6.69
C LEU A 66 11.14 4.80 -7.44
N GLY A 67 10.81 4.40 -8.68
CA GLY A 67 11.83 3.95 -9.63
C GLY A 67 12.78 5.11 -9.99
N GLU A 68 14.03 4.79 -10.30
CA GLU A 68 15.05 5.80 -10.62
C GLU A 68 14.66 6.72 -11.79
N ALA A 69 13.97 6.17 -12.79
CA ALA A 69 13.50 6.94 -13.94
C ALA A 69 12.45 7.99 -13.52
N VAL A 70 11.50 7.59 -12.70
CA VAL A 70 10.45 8.48 -12.16
C VAL A 70 11.05 9.54 -11.23
N ALA A 71 12.00 9.16 -10.36
CA ALA A 71 12.67 10.10 -9.49
C ALA A 71 13.43 11.18 -10.27
N ARG A 72 14.10 10.80 -11.40
CA ARG A 72 14.75 11.74 -12.30
C ARG A 72 13.76 12.64 -13.02
N GLU A 73 12.65 12.11 -13.51
CA GLU A 73 11.60 12.87 -14.19
C GLU A 73 11.00 13.94 -13.27
N TYR A 74 10.71 13.57 -12.04
CA TYR A 74 10.25 14.52 -11.01
C TYR A 74 11.40 15.36 -10.41
N GLY A 75 12.65 15.10 -10.74
CA GLY A 75 13.80 15.82 -10.21
C GLY A 75 13.91 15.74 -8.69
N VAL A 76 13.65 14.54 -8.11
CA VAL A 76 13.73 14.30 -6.68
C VAL A 76 14.82 13.29 -6.35
N GLU A 77 15.49 13.49 -5.22
CA GLU A 77 16.47 12.56 -4.68
C GLU A 77 15.74 11.46 -3.89
N ARG A 78 16.15 10.20 -4.08
CA ARG A 78 15.63 9.05 -3.34
C ARG A 78 16.34 8.94 -1.99
N ARG A 79 15.62 9.21 -0.90
CA ARG A 79 16.12 9.21 0.47
C ARG A 79 15.15 8.53 1.42
N ALA A 80 15.66 7.90 2.48
CA ALA A 80 14.83 7.17 3.45
C ALA A 80 13.95 8.09 4.32
N ASP A 81 14.36 9.35 4.45
CA ASP A 81 13.76 10.36 5.33
C ASP A 81 12.88 11.37 4.57
N THR A 82 12.51 11.05 3.32
CA THR A 82 11.71 11.96 2.50
C THR A 82 10.59 11.24 1.76
N ALA A 83 9.47 11.94 1.61
CA ALA A 83 8.36 11.54 0.75
C ALA A 83 8.12 12.57 -0.35
N LEU A 84 7.65 12.12 -1.51
CA LEU A 84 7.20 12.94 -2.62
C LEU A 84 5.71 13.21 -2.47
N LEU A 85 5.33 14.47 -2.41
CA LEU A 85 3.96 14.93 -2.57
C LEU A 85 3.71 15.28 -4.03
N VAL A 86 2.65 14.69 -4.59
CA VAL A 86 2.16 14.99 -5.95
C VAL A 86 0.72 15.48 -5.83
N ILE A 87 0.43 16.64 -6.40
CA ILE A 87 -0.92 17.20 -6.52
C ILE A 87 -1.18 17.51 -7.99
N ALA A 88 -2.20 16.89 -8.55
CA ALA A 88 -2.57 17.05 -9.95
C ALA A 88 -3.97 17.67 -10.06
N LEU A 89 -4.06 18.85 -10.66
CA LEU A 89 -5.32 19.52 -10.93
C LEU A 89 -5.84 19.05 -12.29
N ARG A 90 -7.06 18.54 -12.34
CA ARG A 90 -7.70 18.01 -13.55
C ARG A 90 -9.10 18.58 -13.71
N GLN A 91 -9.54 18.70 -14.95
CA GLN A 91 -10.91 19.05 -15.32
C GLN A 91 -11.27 18.31 -16.61
N PRO A 92 -12.54 17.99 -16.86
CA PRO A 92 -12.95 17.42 -18.15
C PRO A 92 -12.83 18.45 -19.27
N ASP A 93 -12.39 18.01 -20.43
CA ASP A 93 -12.50 18.76 -21.69
C ASP A 93 -13.89 18.56 -22.35
N ALA A 94 -14.05 19.03 -23.59
CA ALA A 94 -15.30 18.90 -24.33
C ALA A 94 -15.71 17.46 -24.62
N ASP A 95 -14.75 16.53 -24.66
CA ASP A 95 -14.95 15.11 -24.91
C ASP A 95 -15.05 14.30 -23.59
N GLY A 96 -14.99 14.96 -22.44
CA GLY A 96 -15.03 14.36 -21.13
C GLY A 96 -13.70 13.72 -20.68
N GLN A 97 -12.61 13.97 -21.40
CA GLN A 97 -11.27 13.51 -21.02
C GLN A 97 -10.67 14.46 -19.99
N GLU A 98 -9.92 13.90 -19.02
CA GLU A 98 -9.21 14.73 -18.04
C GLU A 98 -8.05 15.48 -18.71
N VAL A 99 -8.03 16.79 -18.53
CA VAL A 99 -6.92 17.67 -18.91
C VAL A 99 -6.43 18.45 -17.70
N THR A 100 -5.23 19.02 -17.79
CA THR A 100 -4.70 19.86 -16.71
C THR A 100 -5.61 21.07 -16.47
N ALA A 101 -6.03 21.26 -15.24
CA ALA A 101 -6.71 22.50 -14.81
C ALA A 101 -5.70 23.53 -14.31
N SER A 102 -5.96 24.81 -14.54
CA SER A 102 -5.16 25.91 -14.05
C SER A 102 -5.48 26.21 -12.57
N GLY A 103 -4.45 26.47 -11.76
CA GLY A 103 -4.61 26.85 -10.37
C GLY A 103 -3.29 26.97 -9.64
N GLN A 104 -3.32 27.62 -8.48
CA GLN A 104 -2.20 27.67 -7.54
C GLN A 104 -2.44 26.65 -6.43
N VAL A 105 -1.41 25.91 -6.08
CA VAL A 105 -1.46 24.88 -5.03
C VAL A 105 -0.50 25.26 -3.91
N HIS A 106 -1.01 25.25 -2.68
CA HIS A 106 -0.21 25.35 -1.47
C HIS A 106 -0.44 24.12 -0.62
N ALA A 107 0.60 23.60 0.00
CA ALA A 107 0.49 22.45 0.89
C ALA A 107 1.36 22.62 2.13
N GLU A 108 0.89 22.07 3.23
CA GLU A 108 1.58 21.98 4.49
C GLU A 108 1.41 20.58 5.07
N ALA A 109 2.49 19.97 5.52
CA ALA A 109 2.47 18.68 6.19
C ALA A 109 2.60 18.87 7.70
N VAL A 110 1.80 18.12 8.47
CA VAL A 110 1.75 18.17 9.93
C VAL A 110 2.01 16.77 10.46
N ASP A 111 3.04 16.60 11.28
CA ASP A 111 3.36 15.31 11.91
C ASP A 111 2.56 15.07 13.20
N LEU A 112 2.70 13.88 13.78
CA LEU A 112 2.01 13.50 15.02
C LEU A 112 2.38 14.38 16.22
N SER A 113 3.53 15.08 16.20
CA SER A 113 3.92 16.02 17.24
C SER A 113 3.28 17.41 17.06
N GLY A 114 2.60 17.63 15.94
CA GLY A 114 2.02 18.91 15.55
C GLY A 114 3.03 19.85 14.87
N ARG A 115 4.23 19.37 14.54
CA ARG A 115 5.21 20.16 13.80
C ARG A 115 4.75 20.33 12.36
N ARG A 116 4.74 21.57 11.90
CA ARG A 116 4.26 21.97 10.58
C ARG A 116 5.45 22.17 9.63
N GLN A 117 5.29 21.77 8.39
CA GLN A 117 6.28 21.86 7.34
C GLN A 117 5.61 22.34 6.05
N ALA A 118 5.89 23.58 5.63
CA ALA A 118 5.46 24.08 4.34
C ALA A 118 6.12 23.29 3.21
N VAL A 119 5.35 22.86 2.23
CA VAL A 119 5.85 22.10 1.09
C VAL A 119 6.14 23.04 -0.08
N ALA A 120 7.40 23.11 -0.49
CA ALA A 120 7.80 23.88 -1.67
C ALA A 120 7.37 23.14 -2.96
N LEU A 121 6.13 23.39 -3.39
CA LEU A 121 5.58 22.81 -4.61
C LEU A 121 6.09 23.53 -5.86
N ARG A 122 6.39 22.78 -6.91
CA ARG A 122 6.74 23.28 -8.25
C ARG A 122 5.97 22.51 -9.31
N PRO A 123 5.62 23.15 -10.45
CA PRO A 123 5.01 22.45 -11.57
C PRO A 123 6.04 21.56 -12.28
N VAL A 124 5.62 20.36 -12.66
CA VAL A 124 6.39 19.42 -13.50
C VAL A 124 5.50 18.91 -14.61
N ALA A 125 5.98 18.98 -15.85
CA ALA A 125 5.26 18.44 -17.00
C ALA A 125 5.57 16.94 -17.12
N THR A 126 4.54 16.10 -17.15
CA THR A 126 4.62 14.64 -17.22
C THR A 126 3.55 14.11 -18.16
N GLY A 127 3.94 13.47 -19.26
CA GLY A 127 3.00 12.81 -20.17
C GLY A 127 1.90 13.71 -20.77
N GLY A 128 2.17 15.01 -20.93
CA GLY A 128 1.18 15.99 -21.44
C GLY A 128 0.36 16.66 -20.35
N TYR A 129 0.57 16.30 -19.08
CA TYR A 129 -0.07 16.92 -17.90
C TYR A 129 0.93 17.79 -17.15
N ILE A 130 0.41 18.65 -16.27
CA ILE A 130 1.21 19.39 -15.30
C ILE A 130 0.78 18.91 -13.91
N ASP A 131 1.77 18.48 -13.12
CA ASP A 131 1.60 18.11 -11.73
C ASP A 131 2.38 19.08 -10.83
N HIS A 132 1.88 19.34 -9.64
CA HIS A 132 2.58 20.11 -8.62
C HIS A 132 3.29 19.13 -7.68
N VAL A 133 4.60 19.21 -7.60
CA VAL A 133 5.40 18.27 -6.84
C VAL A 133 6.30 18.96 -5.83
N GLY A 134 6.48 18.34 -4.69
CA GLY A 134 7.37 18.79 -3.64
C GLY A 134 7.78 17.63 -2.73
N THR A 135 8.83 17.83 -1.93
CA THR A 135 9.27 16.83 -0.96
C THR A 135 8.95 17.25 0.47
N VAL A 136 8.67 16.24 1.28
CA VAL A 136 8.34 16.36 2.71
C VAL A 136 9.31 15.49 3.49
N ASN A 137 9.85 16.00 4.61
CA ASN A 137 10.63 15.16 5.53
C ASN A 137 9.69 14.23 6.31
N THR A 138 10.08 12.98 6.44
CA THR A 138 9.34 11.96 7.18
C THR A 138 10.25 11.24 8.15
N ALA A 139 9.67 10.55 9.15
CA ALA A 139 10.38 9.61 9.99
C ALA A 139 9.78 8.21 9.83
N ALA A 140 10.54 7.18 10.19
CA ALA A 140 10.01 5.82 10.23
C ALA A 140 8.84 5.73 11.22
N ARG A 141 7.73 5.10 10.80
CA ARG A 141 6.49 4.97 11.58
C ARG A 141 5.84 6.32 11.90
N ASP A 142 6.03 7.31 11.02
CA ASP A 142 5.37 8.60 11.12
C ASP A 142 3.98 8.56 10.49
N SER A 143 3.16 9.53 10.86
CA SER A 143 1.87 9.78 10.23
C SER A 143 1.79 11.27 9.93
N LEU A 144 1.68 11.60 8.66
CA LEU A 144 1.57 12.97 8.19
C LEU A 144 0.14 13.28 7.75
N ARG A 145 -0.43 14.36 8.27
CA ARG A 145 -1.60 14.99 7.70
C ARG A 145 -1.12 16.09 6.76
N VAL A 146 -1.57 16.04 5.52
CA VAL A 146 -1.26 17.05 4.50
C VAL A 146 -2.48 17.93 4.29
N GLU A 147 -2.34 19.20 4.58
CA GLU A 147 -3.35 20.24 4.34
C GLU A 147 -3.04 20.90 2.99
N VAL A 148 -4.00 20.87 2.08
CA VAL A 148 -3.84 21.38 0.71
C VAL A 148 -4.84 22.49 0.46
N ALA A 149 -4.38 23.62 -0.08
CA ALA A 149 -5.23 24.70 -0.55
C ALA A 149 -5.00 24.92 -2.05
N VAL A 150 -6.09 24.92 -2.80
CA VAL A 150 -6.10 25.17 -4.24
C VAL A 150 -6.83 26.49 -4.49
N THR A 151 -6.21 27.36 -5.25
CA THR A 151 -6.80 28.64 -5.67
C THR A 151 -6.95 28.66 -7.19
N THR A 152 -8.17 28.81 -7.67
CA THR A 152 -8.51 28.93 -9.09
C THR A 152 -9.32 30.22 -9.30
N ASP A 153 -9.74 30.49 -10.51
CA ASP A 153 -10.66 31.61 -10.82
C ASP A 153 -12.01 31.47 -10.09
N ALA A 154 -12.41 30.23 -9.74
CA ALA A 154 -13.61 29.95 -8.96
C ALA A 154 -13.45 30.21 -7.44
N GLY A 155 -12.25 30.58 -7.00
CA GLY A 155 -11.94 30.90 -5.61
C GLY A 155 -10.98 29.89 -4.95
N ARG A 156 -10.83 30.03 -3.62
CA ARG A 156 -9.96 29.18 -2.81
C ARG A 156 -10.75 28.04 -2.18
N GLN A 157 -10.22 26.84 -2.29
CA GLN A 157 -10.76 25.61 -1.73
C GLN A 157 -9.66 24.87 -0.98
N ALA A 158 -10.01 24.05 0.01
CA ALA A 158 -9.04 23.31 0.81
C ALA A 158 -9.57 21.91 1.14
N PHE A 159 -8.65 20.99 1.28
CA PHE A 159 -8.89 19.63 1.77
C PHE A 159 -7.66 19.14 2.52
N ASP A 160 -7.80 18.06 3.24
CA ASP A 160 -6.68 17.37 3.87
C ASP A 160 -6.77 15.86 3.69
N PHE A 161 -5.64 15.20 3.83
CA PHE A 161 -5.53 13.75 3.83
C PHE A 161 -4.38 13.28 4.73
N GLN A 162 -4.38 12.02 5.08
CA GLN A 162 -3.38 11.44 5.98
C GLN A 162 -2.65 10.28 5.30
N ARG A 163 -1.35 10.17 5.59
CA ARG A 163 -0.49 9.07 5.15
C ARG A 163 0.36 8.56 6.31
N ASN A 164 0.41 7.24 6.46
CA ASN A 164 1.28 6.55 7.41
C ASN A 164 2.52 6.00 6.68
N PHE A 165 3.68 6.04 7.34
CA PHE A 165 4.98 5.61 6.84
C PHE A 165 5.59 4.48 7.66
#